data_e4f51298911b4cf231ae1d5c545f1fe2
#
_entry.id   e4f51298911b4cf231ae1d5c545f1fe2
#
_cell.length_a   1.000
_cell.length_b   1.000
_cell.length_c   1.000
_cell.angle_alpha   90.00
_cell.angle_beta   90.00
_cell.angle_gamma   90.00
#
_symmetry.space_group_name_H-M   'P 1'
#
loop_
_entity.id
_entity.type
_entity.pdbx_description
1 polymer ?
#
loop_
_entity_poly.entity_id
_entity_poly.type
_entity_poly.pdbx_seq_one_letter_code
_entity_poly.pdbx_strand_id
1 'polypeptide(L)'
;MEQVTESRRKPIVVGIGELLWDMLPSGKKAGGAPINFVYHASCLGAEGYAISAVGDDELGKEIVDELDKNHIQHLIEKVPYPTGTVQVELREGIPTYTIHERVAWDHISPTSDAIDLAEKADAICFGTLAQRSRQSRETIQAISSFAPKDAYRLLDINLRQRYYDKELIE
;
A
#
# COMPACT_ATOMS: atom_id res chain seq x y z
N MET A 1 -45.05 8.20 -5.40
CA MET A 1 -43.76 8.72 -5.89
C MET A 1 -42.71 7.75 -5.37
N GLU A 2 -42.34 6.77 -6.21
CA GLU A 2 -41.22 5.86 -5.91
C GLU A 2 -39.93 6.65 -6.08
N GLN A 3 -39.17 6.79 -4.98
CA GLN A 3 -37.81 7.26 -5.05
C GLN A 3 -36.98 6.16 -5.72
N VAL A 4 -36.65 6.38 -7.00
CA VAL A 4 -35.59 5.61 -7.67
C VAL A 4 -34.31 5.97 -6.96
N THR A 5 -33.87 5.12 -6.05
CA THR A 5 -32.52 5.14 -5.50
C THR A 5 -31.56 4.77 -6.64
N GLU A 6 -30.99 5.77 -7.31
CA GLU A 6 -29.84 5.54 -8.18
C GLU A 6 -28.80 4.76 -7.36
N SER A 7 -28.53 3.54 -7.76
CA SER A 7 -27.44 2.74 -7.22
C SER A 7 -26.14 3.47 -7.58
N ARG A 8 -25.66 4.32 -6.68
CA ARG A 8 -24.34 4.94 -6.83
C ARG A 8 -23.31 3.83 -6.91
N ARG A 9 -22.45 3.84 -7.94
CA ARG A 9 -21.32 2.90 -8.02
C ARG A 9 -20.48 3.01 -6.75
N LYS A 10 -19.90 1.91 -6.33
CA LYS A 10 -18.94 1.92 -5.22
C LYS A 10 -17.73 2.76 -5.61
N PRO A 11 -17.22 3.61 -4.71
CA PRO A 11 -15.99 4.34 -4.99
C PRO A 11 -14.80 3.39 -5.10
N ILE A 12 -13.96 3.61 -6.12
CA ILE A 12 -12.72 2.85 -6.33
C ILE A 12 -11.61 3.55 -5.56
N VAL A 13 -10.97 2.82 -4.65
CA VAL A 13 -9.94 3.33 -3.76
C VAL A 13 -8.66 2.52 -3.95
N VAL A 14 -7.58 3.18 -4.27
CA VAL A 14 -6.28 2.56 -4.53
C VAL A 14 -5.29 2.92 -3.44
N GLY A 15 -4.62 1.94 -2.88
CA GLY A 15 -3.46 2.13 -2.00
C GLY A 15 -2.20 1.61 -2.69
N ILE A 16 -1.20 2.47 -2.87
CA ILE A 16 0.06 2.09 -3.50
C ILE A 16 1.24 2.37 -2.57
N GLY A 17 2.05 1.35 -2.32
CA GLY A 17 3.24 1.51 -1.48
C GLY A 17 3.66 0.24 -0.76
N GLU A 18 4.15 0.40 0.46
CA GLU A 18 4.66 -0.71 1.27
C GLU A 18 3.58 -1.72 1.64
N LEU A 19 3.89 -2.99 1.40
CA LEU A 19 3.21 -4.18 1.90
C LEU A 19 4.24 -5.02 2.64
N LEU A 20 4.01 -5.32 3.91
CA LEU A 20 5.02 -5.90 4.77
C LEU A 20 4.41 -6.71 5.92
N TRP A 21 5.27 -7.50 6.57
CA TRP A 21 4.95 -8.14 7.83
C TRP A 21 5.56 -7.38 9.01
N ASP A 22 4.74 -6.98 9.97
CA ASP A 22 5.20 -6.59 11.31
C ASP A 22 5.49 -7.87 12.10
N MET A 23 6.78 -8.10 12.39
CA MET A 23 7.29 -9.26 13.12
C MET A 23 7.27 -8.97 14.62
N LEU A 24 6.15 -9.31 15.25
CA LEU A 24 5.89 -9.09 16.68
C LEU A 24 6.36 -10.32 17.51
N PRO A 25 6.70 -10.17 18.80
CA PRO A 25 6.96 -11.31 19.68
C PRO A 25 5.81 -12.33 19.75
N SER A 26 4.57 -11.88 19.52
CA SER A 26 3.35 -12.71 19.53
C SER A 26 3.03 -13.36 18.19
N GLY A 27 3.80 -13.12 17.15
CA GLY A 27 3.55 -13.56 15.78
C GLY A 27 3.64 -12.42 14.77
N LYS A 28 3.38 -12.70 13.51
CA LYS A 28 3.43 -11.68 12.45
C LYS A 28 2.04 -11.13 12.13
N LYS A 29 1.98 -9.86 11.70
CA LYS A 29 0.77 -9.19 11.26
C LYS A 29 1.03 -8.47 9.95
N ALA A 30 0.13 -8.63 8.98
CA ALA A 30 0.19 -7.87 7.73
C ALA A 30 0.01 -6.38 8.01
N GLY A 31 0.81 -5.55 7.34
CA GLY A 31 0.86 -4.12 7.52
C GLY A 31 1.29 -3.39 6.23
N GLY A 32 1.42 -2.08 6.37
CA GLY A 32 1.67 -1.12 5.29
C GLY A 32 0.58 -0.07 5.29
N ALA A 33 0.94 1.20 5.44
CA ALA A 33 -0.06 2.26 5.63
C ALA A 33 -1.04 2.38 4.45
N PRO A 34 -0.60 2.36 3.16
CA PRO A 34 -1.52 2.40 2.03
C PRO A 34 -2.48 1.20 1.99
N ILE A 35 -2.00 0.03 2.40
CA ILE A 35 -2.81 -1.20 2.40
C ILE A 35 -3.82 -1.20 3.54
N ASN A 36 -3.44 -0.72 4.71
CA ASN A 36 -4.37 -0.50 5.82
C ASN A 36 -5.49 0.48 5.45
N PHE A 37 -5.15 1.55 4.71
CA PHE A 37 -6.13 2.49 4.19
C PHE A 37 -7.16 1.80 3.28
N VAL A 38 -6.70 0.98 2.33
CA VAL A 38 -7.56 0.20 1.43
C VAL A 38 -8.46 -0.75 2.22
N TYR A 39 -7.90 -1.48 3.19
CA TYR A 39 -8.67 -2.38 4.04
C TYR A 39 -9.83 -1.65 4.74
N HIS A 40 -9.56 -0.53 5.38
CA HIS A 40 -10.60 0.22 6.08
C HIS A 40 -11.62 0.85 5.12
N ALA A 41 -11.20 1.36 3.98
CA ALA A 41 -12.10 1.88 2.95
C ALA A 41 -13.02 0.77 2.41
N SER A 42 -12.50 -0.44 2.20
CA SER A 42 -13.28 -1.61 1.78
C SER A 42 -14.32 -2.01 2.83
N CYS A 43 -13.94 -2.00 4.11
CA CYS A 43 -14.89 -2.23 5.21
C CYS A 43 -16.03 -1.19 5.26
N LEU A 44 -15.80 0.02 4.74
CA LEU A 44 -16.79 1.09 4.62
C LEU A 44 -17.58 1.05 3.31
N GLY A 45 -17.37 0.03 2.47
CA GLY A 45 -18.14 -0.22 1.25
C GLY A 45 -17.50 0.28 -0.03
N ALA A 46 -16.25 0.75 -0.01
CA ALA A 46 -15.49 1.05 -1.22
C ALA A 46 -15.03 -0.24 -1.93
N GLU A 47 -14.67 -0.11 -3.19
CA GLU A 47 -13.96 -1.12 -3.96
C GLU A 47 -12.45 -0.82 -3.85
N GLY A 48 -11.77 -1.56 -2.96
CA GLY A 48 -10.39 -1.28 -2.59
C GLY A 48 -9.38 -2.13 -3.33
N TYR A 49 -8.31 -1.49 -3.81
CA TYR A 49 -7.22 -2.13 -4.54
C TYR A 49 -5.86 -1.80 -3.92
N ALA A 50 -5.07 -2.83 -3.66
CA ALA A 50 -3.68 -2.71 -3.20
C ALA A 50 -2.70 -2.86 -4.37
N ILE A 51 -1.77 -1.92 -4.54
CA ILE A 51 -0.67 -2.00 -5.51
C ILE A 51 0.64 -2.02 -4.72
N SER A 52 1.42 -3.10 -4.89
CA SER A 52 2.72 -3.27 -4.23
C SER A 52 3.56 -4.34 -4.92
N ALA A 53 4.66 -4.73 -4.28
CA ALA A 53 5.45 -5.88 -4.68
C ALA A 53 5.83 -6.75 -3.46
N VAL A 54 5.94 -8.06 -3.68
CA VAL A 54 6.40 -9.05 -2.71
C VAL A 54 7.52 -9.90 -3.28
N GLY A 55 8.25 -10.57 -2.43
CA GLY A 55 9.25 -11.55 -2.83
C GLY A 55 8.61 -12.84 -3.37
N ASP A 56 9.35 -13.60 -4.18
CA ASP A 56 8.98 -14.98 -4.51
C ASP A 56 9.41 -15.92 -3.37
N ASP A 57 8.88 -15.66 -2.17
CA ASP A 57 9.14 -16.36 -0.93
C ASP A 57 7.83 -16.68 -0.19
N GLU A 58 7.94 -17.47 0.90
CA GLU A 58 6.76 -17.92 1.65
C GLU A 58 6.04 -16.73 2.32
N LEU A 59 6.77 -15.71 2.79
CA LEU A 59 6.16 -14.51 3.38
C LEU A 59 5.35 -13.73 2.34
N GLY A 60 5.83 -13.67 1.08
CA GLY A 60 5.11 -13.05 -0.02
C GLY A 60 3.83 -13.79 -0.37
N LYS A 61 3.88 -15.13 -0.41
CA LYS A 61 2.67 -15.93 -0.62
C LYS A 61 1.66 -15.73 0.50
N GLU A 62 2.09 -15.85 1.74
CA GLU A 62 1.20 -15.71 2.90
C GLU A 62 0.55 -14.33 3.00
N ILE A 63 1.26 -13.24 2.64
CA ILE A 63 0.68 -11.90 2.72
C ILE A 63 -0.33 -11.65 1.60
N VAL A 64 -0.14 -12.24 0.42
CA VAL A 64 -1.15 -12.22 -0.65
C VAL A 64 -2.37 -13.02 -0.23
N ASP A 65 -2.19 -14.23 0.33
CA ASP A 65 -3.29 -15.02 0.89
C ASP A 65 -4.08 -14.25 1.97
N GLU A 66 -3.40 -13.39 2.73
CA GLU A 66 -4.05 -12.54 3.75
C GLU A 66 -4.89 -11.42 3.12
N LEU A 67 -4.43 -10.81 2.01
CA LEU A 67 -5.25 -9.86 1.24
C LEU A 67 -6.51 -10.53 0.69
N ASP A 68 -6.37 -11.73 0.12
CA ASP A 68 -7.48 -12.51 -0.42
C ASP A 68 -8.52 -12.86 0.65
N LYS A 69 -8.09 -13.33 1.83
CA LYS A 69 -8.97 -13.61 2.97
C LYS A 69 -9.77 -12.39 3.42
N ASN A 70 -9.19 -11.21 3.31
CA ASN A 70 -9.83 -9.94 3.66
C ASN A 70 -10.58 -9.31 2.49
N HIS A 71 -10.71 -10.03 1.35
CA HIS A 71 -11.39 -9.58 0.13
C HIS A 71 -10.85 -8.25 -0.42
N ILE A 72 -9.54 -7.99 -0.25
CA ILE A 72 -8.84 -6.86 -0.83
C ILE A 72 -8.40 -7.25 -2.24
N GLN A 73 -8.88 -6.55 -3.24
CA GLN A 73 -8.36 -6.73 -4.60
C GLN A 73 -6.94 -6.16 -4.69
N HIS A 74 -6.10 -6.79 -5.51
CA HIS A 74 -4.70 -6.37 -5.53
C HIS A 74 -4.02 -6.59 -6.89
N LEU A 75 -3.04 -5.75 -7.15
CA LEU A 75 -2.06 -5.87 -8.23
C LEU A 75 -0.67 -5.96 -7.56
N ILE A 76 -0.32 -7.16 -7.11
CA ILE A 76 0.92 -7.43 -6.39
C ILE A 76 1.87 -8.18 -7.32
N GLU A 77 3.01 -7.54 -7.64
CA GLU A 77 4.06 -8.16 -8.42
C GLU A 77 4.98 -9.02 -7.54
N LYS A 78 5.49 -10.12 -8.09
CA LYS A 78 6.59 -10.87 -7.50
C LYS A 78 7.91 -10.39 -8.08
N VAL A 79 8.85 -10.02 -7.22
CA VAL A 79 10.16 -9.50 -7.59
C VAL A 79 11.29 -10.32 -6.93
N PRO A 80 12.54 -10.30 -7.46
CA PRO A 80 13.67 -11.06 -6.92
C PRO A 80 14.30 -10.39 -5.69
N TYR A 81 13.48 -9.88 -4.79
CA TYR A 81 13.85 -9.27 -3.52
C TYR A 81 12.98 -9.85 -2.41
N PRO A 82 13.48 -9.94 -1.16
CA PRO A 82 12.71 -10.51 -0.07
C PRO A 82 11.44 -9.70 0.22
N THR A 83 10.39 -10.37 0.63
CA THR A 83 9.17 -9.71 1.11
C THR A 83 9.49 -8.77 2.28
N GLY A 84 8.86 -7.61 2.29
CA GLY A 84 9.09 -6.58 3.30
C GLY A 84 8.76 -7.05 4.72
N THR A 85 9.65 -6.76 5.66
CA THR A 85 9.42 -7.04 7.08
C THR A 85 9.86 -5.87 7.94
N VAL A 86 9.17 -5.69 9.06
CA VAL A 86 9.54 -4.78 10.13
C VAL A 86 9.70 -5.59 11.41
N GLN A 87 10.90 -5.59 11.99
CA GLN A 87 11.14 -6.21 13.28
C GLN A 87 10.64 -5.28 14.38
N VAL A 88 9.81 -5.80 15.28
CA VAL A 88 9.30 -5.08 16.43
C VAL A 88 9.88 -5.71 17.70
N GLU A 89 10.72 -4.96 18.41
CA GLU A 89 11.31 -5.36 19.68
C GLU A 89 10.73 -4.49 20.80
N LEU A 90 10.46 -5.11 21.96
CA LEU A 90 10.10 -4.38 23.17
C LEU A 90 11.35 -4.20 24.04
N ARG A 91 11.82 -2.97 24.18
CA ARG A 91 12.88 -2.61 25.12
C ARG A 91 12.27 -1.85 26.28
N GLU A 92 12.29 -2.43 27.47
CA GLU A 92 11.67 -1.84 28.68
C GLU A 92 10.19 -1.45 28.47
N GLY A 93 9.44 -2.22 27.68
CA GLY A 93 8.05 -1.95 27.35
C GLY A 93 7.84 -0.93 26.23
N ILE A 94 8.90 -0.33 25.68
CA ILE A 94 8.83 0.62 24.57
C ILE A 94 9.10 -0.13 23.26
N PRO A 95 8.18 -0.08 22.26
CA PRO A 95 8.40 -0.72 20.98
C PRO A 95 9.47 0.02 20.17
N THR A 96 10.44 -0.73 19.68
CA THR A 96 11.47 -0.29 18.73
C THR A 96 11.23 -0.99 17.41
N TYR A 97 11.22 -0.24 16.32
CA TYR A 97 10.93 -0.75 14.97
C TYR A 97 12.21 -0.72 14.13
N THR A 98 12.54 -1.84 13.49
CA THR A 98 13.59 -1.91 12.48
C THR A 98 12.95 -2.27 11.14
N ILE A 99 12.89 -1.31 10.23
CA ILE A 99 12.36 -1.50 8.88
C ILE A 99 13.49 -1.97 7.99
N HIS A 100 13.36 -3.18 7.43
CA HIS A 100 14.38 -3.73 6.54
C HIS A 100 14.42 -2.97 5.21
N GLU A 101 15.63 -2.80 4.69
CA GLU A 101 15.89 -2.16 3.39
C GLU A 101 16.10 -3.21 2.29
N ARG A 102 16.02 -2.79 1.02
CA ARG A 102 16.21 -3.65 -0.16
C ARG A 102 15.23 -4.81 -0.19
N VAL A 103 14.00 -4.51 0.09
CA VAL A 103 12.88 -5.45 0.07
C VAL A 103 11.99 -5.23 -1.14
N ALA A 104 11.05 -6.14 -1.38
CA ALA A 104 10.24 -6.17 -2.59
C ALA A 104 9.51 -4.85 -2.89
N TRP A 105 8.88 -4.22 -1.90
CA TRP A 105 8.16 -2.96 -2.10
C TRP A 105 9.06 -1.74 -2.39
N ASP A 106 10.39 -1.87 -2.30
CA ASP A 106 11.34 -0.90 -2.85
C ASP A 106 11.45 -0.96 -4.39
N HIS A 107 10.79 -1.94 -5.03
CA HIS A 107 10.89 -2.27 -6.44
C HIS A 107 9.51 -2.40 -7.13
N ILE A 108 8.54 -1.60 -6.72
CA ILE A 108 7.24 -1.52 -7.38
C ILE A 108 7.45 -0.98 -8.80
N SER A 109 6.83 -1.63 -9.80
CA SER A 109 6.92 -1.23 -11.20
C SER A 109 5.57 -0.71 -11.73
N PRO A 110 5.58 0.20 -12.71
CA PRO A 110 4.34 0.65 -13.33
C PRO A 110 3.86 -0.42 -14.33
N THR A 111 2.72 -1.05 -14.03
CA THR A 111 2.05 -1.97 -14.95
C THR A 111 0.90 -1.29 -15.68
N SER A 112 0.52 -1.79 -16.87
CA SER A 112 -0.66 -1.30 -17.59
C SER A 112 -1.92 -1.37 -16.73
N ASP A 113 -2.10 -2.49 -16.02
CA ASP A 113 -3.28 -2.70 -15.17
C ASP A 113 -3.35 -1.71 -14.01
N ALA A 114 -2.19 -1.33 -13.45
CA ALA A 114 -2.12 -0.32 -12.39
C ALA A 114 -2.46 1.09 -12.92
N ILE A 115 -2.06 1.40 -14.16
CA ILE A 115 -2.41 2.66 -14.83
C ILE A 115 -3.91 2.70 -15.14
N ASP A 116 -4.44 1.64 -15.77
CA ASP A 116 -5.87 1.51 -16.10
C ASP A 116 -6.77 1.60 -14.86
N LEU A 117 -6.28 1.08 -13.72
CA LEU A 117 -6.95 1.18 -12.43
C LEU A 117 -6.91 2.62 -11.89
N ALA A 118 -5.76 3.27 -11.97
CA ALA A 118 -5.58 4.64 -11.50
C ALA A 118 -6.49 5.63 -12.25
N GLU A 119 -6.68 5.44 -13.57
CA GLU A 119 -7.58 6.27 -14.39
C GLU A 119 -9.05 6.22 -13.94
N LYS A 120 -9.43 5.18 -13.20
CA LYS A 120 -10.81 4.97 -12.70
C LYS A 120 -10.94 5.26 -11.21
N ALA A 121 -9.84 5.57 -10.53
CA ALA A 121 -9.82 5.73 -9.09
C ALA A 121 -10.55 7.01 -8.65
N ASP A 122 -11.36 6.91 -7.60
CA ASP A 122 -11.94 8.05 -6.89
C ASP A 122 -10.98 8.57 -5.80
N ALA A 123 -10.10 7.70 -5.31
CA ALA A 123 -9.06 8.06 -4.34
C ALA A 123 -7.81 7.20 -4.52
N ILE A 124 -6.64 7.83 -4.39
CA ILE A 124 -5.33 7.14 -4.32
C ILE A 124 -4.63 7.55 -3.04
N CYS A 125 -4.22 6.56 -2.25
CA CYS A 125 -3.43 6.73 -1.05
C CYS A 125 -2.01 6.18 -1.26
N PHE A 126 -1.01 6.96 -0.87
CA PHE A 126 0.39 6.60 -0.88
C PHE A 126 1.13 7.28 0.27
N GLY A 127 2.30 6.75 0.64
CA GLY A 127 3.05 7.26 1.79
C GLY A 127 4.47 7.71 1.44
N THR A 128 5.12 8.36 2.40
CA THR A 128 6.54 8.73 2.29
C THR A 128 7.46 7.50 2.36
N LEU A 129 7.09 6.46 3.11
CA LEU A 129 7.97 5.33 3.37
C LEU A 129 8.34 4.56 2.10
N ALA A 130 7.36 4.21 1.25
CA ALA A 130 7.64 3.50 0.00
C ALA A 130 8.41 4.36 -1.02
N GLN A 131 8.39 5.67 -0.87
CA GLN A 131 9.14 6.60 -1.70
C GLN A 131 10.61 6.73 -1.31
N ARG A 132 11.09 6.00 -0.29
CA ARG A 132 12.52 5.92 0.05
C ARG A 132 13.37 5.32 -1.08
N SER A 133 12.79 4.42 -1.86
CA SER A 133 13.38 3.88 -3.07
C SER A 133 13.03 4.77 -4.27
N ARG A 134 14.02 5.08 -5.09
CA ARG A 134 13.82 5.87 -6.30
C ARG A 134 12.85 5.19 -7.27
N GLN A 135 12.97 3.88 -7.47
CA GLN A 135 12.11 3.13 -8.40
C GLN A 135 10.65 3.21 -7.96
N SER A 136 10.35 2.89 -6.69
CA SER A 136 8.97 2.94 -6.19
C SER A 136 8.43 4.36 -6.14
N ARG A 137 9.28 5.39 -5.84
CA ARG A 137 8.91 6.80 -5.89
C ARG A 137 8.44 7.19 -7.30
N GLU A 138 9.26 6.92 -8.32
CA GLU A 138 8.94 7.23 -9.72
C GLU A 138 7.65 6.51 -10.16
N THR A 139 7.46 5.26 -9.75
CA THR A 139 6.24 4.48 -10.03
C THR A 139 5.02 5.07 -9.35
N ILE A 140 5.09 5.40 -8.05
CA ILE A 140 3.98 5.98 -7.28
C ILE A 140 3.56 7.32 -7.91
N GLN A 141 4.53 8.17 -8.24
CA GLN A 141 4.27 9.47 -8.87
C GLN A 141 3.62 9.30 -10.26
N ALA A 142 4.17 8.39 -11.08
CA ALA A 142 3.62 8.10 -12.41
C ALA A 142 2.18 7.61 -12.32
N ILE A 143 1.90 6.55 -11.55
CA ILE A 143 0.55 5.98 -11.38
C ILE A 143 -0.41 7.04 -10.83
N SER A 144 -0.01 7.78 -9.80
CA SER A 144 -0.86 8.82 -9.20
C SER A 144 -1.20 9.95 -10.17
N SER A 145 -0.35 10.21 -11.19
CA SER A 145 -0.59 11.24 -12.21
C SER A 145 -1.71 10.88 -13.18
N PHE A 146 -2.00 9.59 -13.36
CA PHE A 146 -3.09 9.10 -14.22
C PHE A 146 -4.48 9.20 -13.56
N ALA A 147 -4.55 9.38 -12.24
CA ALA A 147 -5.82 9.54 -11.58
C ALA A 147 -6.59 10.78 -12.06
N PRO A 148 -7.92 10.73 -12.16
CA PRO A 148 -8.75 11.87 -12.51
C PRO A 148 -8.43 13.12 -11.68
N LYS A 149 -8.61 14.32 -12.24
CA LYS A 149 -8.30 15.59 -11.55
C LYS A 149 -9.10 15.78 -10.27
N ASP A 150 -10.30 15.25 -10.22
CA ASP A 150 -11.23 15.28 -9.09
C ASP A 150 -11.06 14.10 -8.14
N ALA A 151 -10.20 13.15 -8.46
CA ALA A 151 -9.85 12.08 -7.53
C ALA A 151 -9.08 12.62 -6.31
N TYR A 152 -9.39 12.10 -5.14
CA TYR A 152 -8.65 12.41 -3.92
C TYR A 152 -7.25 11.79 -3.94
N ARG A 153 -6.23 12.60 -3.66
CA ARG A 153 -4.84 12.15 -3.46
C ARG A 153 -4.48 12.32 -2.00
N LEU A 154 -4.24 11.19 -1.32
CA LEU A 154 -3.93 11.16 0.10
C LEU A 154 -2.45 10.78 0.27
N LEU A 155 -1.67 11.71 0.83
CA LEU A 155 -0.30 11.44 1.24
C LEU A 155 -0.26 11.13 2.73
N ASP A 156 0.11 9.92 3.08
CA ASP A 156 0.45 9.57 4.47
C ASP A 156 1.89 9.98 4.75
N ILE A 157 2.05 11.05 5.55
CA ILE A 157 3.35 11.52 6.02
C ILE A 157 3.80 10.60 7.16
N ASN A 158 4.16 9.39 6.83
CA ASN A 158 4.62 8.38 7.76
C ASN A 158 6.11 8.59 8.08
N LEU A 159 6.40 9.44 9.05
CA LEU A 159 7.76 9.82 9.44
C LEU A 159 8.47 8.67 10.13
N ARG A 160 9.06 7.76 9.34
CA ARG A 160 9.77 6.57 9.85
C ARG A 160 11.28 6.72 9.69
N GLN A 161 12.01 6.59 10.81
CA GLN A 161 13.46 6.58 10.85
C GLN A 161 14.06 7.78 10.08
N ARG A 162 14.84 7.51 9.00
CA ARG A 162 15.50 8.50 8.12
C ARG A 162 14.89 8.56 6.71
N TYR A 163 13.73 7.92 6.49
CA TYR A 163 13.15 7.73 5.16
C TYR A 163 12.23 8.87 4.72
N TYR A 164 12.47 10.07 5.21
CA TYR A 164 11.75 11.28 4.82
C TYR A 164 12.69 12.48 4.85
N ASP A 165 12.41 13.43 4.00
CA ASP A 165 13.02 14.74 3.96
C ASP A 165 11.98 15.78 3.51
N LYS A 166 12.40 17.05 3.49
CA LYS A 166 11.52 18.15 3.12
C LYS A 166 11.08 18.07 1.66
N GLU A 167 11.97 17.69 0.75
CA GLU A 167 11.71 17.59 -0.69
C GLU A 167 10.67 16.50 -1.00
N LEU A 168 10.68 15.41 -0.22
CA LEU A 168 9.72 14.34 -0.38
C LEU A 168 8.31 14.72 0.09
N ILE A 169 8.20 15.63 1.06
CA ILE A 169 6.92 16.01 1.68
C ILE A 169 6.27 17.21 0.96
N GLU A 170 7.06 18.12 0.41
CA GLU A 170 6.62 19.32 -0.33
C GLU A 170 6.49 19.07 -1.83
#